data_b091c7483379e9362a2f856fda0782a0
#
_entry.id   b091c7483379e9362a2f856fda0782a0
#
_cell.length_a   1.000
_cell.length_b   1.000
_cell.length_c   1.000
_cell.angle_alpha   90.00
_cell.angle_beta   90.00
_cell.angle_gamma   90.00
#
_symmetry.space_group_name_H-M   'P 1'
#
loop_
_entity.id
_entity.type
_entity.pdbx_description
1 polymer ?
#
loop_
_entity_poly.entity_id
_entity_poly.type
_entity_poly.pdbx_seq_one_letter_code
_entity_poly.pdbx_strand_id
1 'polypeptide(L)'
;MGTPHQGGEGVAWGKRILNVASIFVKTNDKLLDILAKDSEALQQQLGQYTPISGDFETKFAFETKATPLAFGQAIIVVPKSSAVVPGQVDAEPIAIMDDHINMVKFTSPKNNEYKRVAGHLKLMAEKALTKVQENWSTEGSIEAGK
;
A
#
# COMPACT_ATOMS: atom_id res chain seq x y z
N MET A 1 1.18 4.07 -0.91
CA MET A 1 0.16 4.48 0.07
C MET A 1 -1.20 4.10 -0.51
N GLY A 2 -2.06 3.46 0.29
CA GLY A 2 -3.37 2.98 -0.16
C GLY A 2 -3.34 1.93 -1.27
N THR A 3 -2.26 1.13 -1.36
CA THR A 3 -2.14 0.07 -2.35
C THR A 3 -2.86 -1.18 -1.85
N PRO A 4 -3.73 -1.81 -2.65
CA PRO A 4 -4.37 -3.06 -2.28
C PRO A 4 -3.36 -4.22 -2.41
N HIS A 5 -2.85 -4.73 -1.28
CA HIS A 5 -1.93 -5.86 -1.26
C HIS A 5 -2.64 -7.21 -1.11
N GLN A 6 -3.80 -7.21 -0.48
CA GLN A 6 -4.64 -8.39 -0.34
C GLN A 6 -5.92 -8.16 -1.13
N GLY A 7 -6.17 -8.98 -2.14
CA GLY A 7 -7.47 -8.99 -2.79
C GLY A 7 -8.54 -9.20 -1.71
N GLY A 8 -9.41 -8.21 -1.52
CA GLY A 8 -10.60 -8.38 -0.69
C GLY A 8 -11.49 -9.45 -1.30
N GLU A 9 -12.41 -10.04 -0.54
CA GLU A 9 -13.36 -11.03 -1.04
C GLU A 9 -13.91 -10.58 -2.40
N GLY A 10 -13.51 -11.29 -3.47
CA GLY A 10 -13.42 -10.84 -4.85
C GLY A 10 -14.63 -10.08 -5.42
N VAL A 11 -15.87 -10.37 -4.97
CA VAL A 11 -17.09 -9.70 -5.46
C VAL A 11 -17.29 -8.33 -4.82
N ALA A 12 -16.96 -8.18 -3.52
CA ALA A 12 -17.10 -6.91 -2.80
C ALA A 12 -16.05 -5.90 -3.26
N TRP A 13 -14.84 -6.36 -3.58
CA TRP A 13 -13.76 -5.54 -4.12
C TRP A 13 -14.05 -5.06 -5.54
N GLY A 14 -14.46 -5.96 -6.43
CA GLY A 14 -14.83 -5.61 -7.79
C GLY A 14 -15.94 -4.53 -7.83
N LYS A 15 -16.98 -4.65 -7.00
CA LYS A 15 -18.02 -3.63 -6.88
C LYS A 15 -17.52 -2.31 -6.32
N ARG A 16 -16.59 -2.31 -5.35
CA ARG A 16 -16.00 -1.09 -4.80
C ARG A 16 -15.13 -0.37 -5.83
N ILE A 17 -14.28 -1.11 -6.54
CA ILE A 17 -13.45 -0.58 -7.62
C ILE A 17 -14.33 -0.06 -8.78
N LEU A 18 -15.38 -0.77 -9.17
CA LEU A 18 -16.34 -0.33 -10.17
C LEU A 18 -17.02 0.99 -9.79
N ASN A 19 -17.43 1.14 -8.53
CA ASN A 19 -18.03 2.38 -8.05
C ASN A 19 -17.03 3.55 -8.06
N VAL A 20 -15.77 3.32 -7.70
CA VAL A 20 -14.72 4.33 -7.76
C VAL A 20 -14.34 4.64 -9.19
N ALA A 21 -14.18 3.64 -10.02
CA ALA A 21 -13.86 3.82 -11.44
C ALA A 21 -14.96 4.59 -12.18
N SER A 22 -16.23 4.39 -11.86
CA SER A 22 -17.34 5.15 -12.46
C SER A 22 -17.26 6.66 -12.20
N ILE A 23 -16.51 7.09 -11.18
CA ILE A 23 -16.29 8.51 -10.85
C ILE A 23 -15.13 9.10 -11.63
N PHE A 24 -14.11 8.28 -11.88
CA PHE A 24 -12.90 8.73 -12.56
C PHE A 24 -12.93 8.51 -14.07
N VAL A 25 -13.91 7.77 -14.57
CA VAL A 25 -13.78 7.22 -15.91
C VAL A 25 -15.05 7.30 -16.74
N LYS A 26 -15.01 8.22 -17.67
CA LYS A 26 -15.37 7.92 -19.05
C LYS A 26 -14.27 7.04 -19.65
N THR A 27 -13.86 5.93 -19.06
CA THR A 27 -12.66 5.25 -19.55
C THR A 27 -12.73 3.75 -19.36
N ASN A 28 -12.68 3.07 -20.47
CA ASN A 28 -12.00 1.82 -20.75
C ASN A 28 -12.33 0.65 -19.81
N ASP A 29 -13.33 -0.12 -20.20
CA ASP A 29 -13.70 -1.42 -19.62
C ASP A 29 -12.50 -2.37 -19.41
N LYS A 30 -11.40 -2.17 -20.17
CA LYS A 30 -10.15 -2.91 -20.00
C LYS A 30 -9.47 -2.68 -18.65
N LEU A 31 -9.52 -1.46 -18.08
CA LEU A 31 -8.91 -1.18 -16.78
C LEU A 31 -9.69 -1.88 -15.66
N LEU A 32 -11.02 -1.91 -15.79
CA LEU A 32 -11.90 -2.61 -14.87
C LEU A 32 -11.68 -4.13 -14.92
N ASP A 33 -11.49 -4.67 -16.11
CA ASP A 33 -11.14 -6.07 -16.34
C ASP A 33 -9.77 -6.44 -15.75
N ILE A 34 -8.78 -5.56 -15.88
CA ILE A 34 -7.45 -5.75 -15.31
C ILE A 34 -7.53 -5.70 -13.78
N LEU A 35 -8.24 -4.73 -13.21
CA LEU A 35 -8.41 -4.64 -11.75
C LEU A 35 -9.24 -5.79 -11.16
N ALA A 36 -10.23 -6.29 -11.88
CA ALA A 36 -11.00 -7.47 -11.49
C ALA A 36 -10.21 -8.78 -11.65
N LYS A 37 -9.36 -8.88 -12.66
CA LYS A 37 -8.46 -10.03 -12.89
C LYS A 37 -7.24 -10.02 -11.99
N ASP A 38 -6.82 -8.85 -11.52
CA ASP A 38 -5.61 -8.66 -10.73
C ASP A 38 -5.73 -9.07 -9.25
N SER A 39 -6.89 -9.48 -8.77
CA SER A 39 -6.96 -10.01 -7.40
C SER A 39 -6.09 -11.27 -7.23
N GLU A 40 -6.06 -12.15 -8.22
CA GLU A 40 -5.18 -13.33 -8.23
C GLU A 40 -3.72 -12.93 -8.50
N ALA A 41 -3.48 -12.00 -9.43
CA ALA A 41 -2.14 -11.48 -9.72
C ALA A 41 -1.55 -10.74 -8.50
N LEU A 42 -2.35 -9.95 -7.78
CA LEU A 42 -1.92 -9.29 -6.55
C LEU A 42 -1.59 -10.30 -5.44
N GLN A 43 -2.38 -11.36 -5.30
CA GLN A 43 -2.07 -12.44 -4.36
C GLN A 43 -0.79 -13.20 -4.74
N GLN A 44 -0.59 -13.46 -6.03
CA GLN A 44 0.63 -14.08 -6.53
C GLN A 44 1.85 -13.17 -6.28
N GLN A 45 1.76 -11.87 -6.56
CA GLN A 45 2.81 -10.90 -6.26
C GLN A 45 3.10 -10.83 -4.76
N LEU A 46 2.07 -10.83 -3.93
CA LEU A 46 2.23 -10.85 -2.48
C LEU A 46 2.94 -12.12 -2.02
N GLY A 47 2.58 -13.28 -2.58
CA GLY A 47 3.24 -14.56 -2.32
C GLY A 47 4.72 -14.55 -2.71
N GLN A 48 5.07 -13.90 -3.81
CA GLN A 48 6.47 -13.72 -4.24
C GLN A 48 7.23 -12.69 -3.39
N TYR A 49 6.56 -11.64 -2.91
CA TYR A 49 7.16 -10.63 -2.06
C TYR A 49 7.41 -11.13 -0.62
N THR A 50 6.51 -11.95 -0.08
CA THR A 50 6.58 -12.40 1.31
C THR A 50 7.94 -13.02 1.70
N PRO A 51 8.56 -13.92 0.91
CA PRO A 51 9.85 -14.50 1.25
C PRO A 51 11.01 -13.50 1.32
N ILE A 52 10.96 -12.42 0.52
CA ILE A 52 12.00 -11.39 0.46
C ILE A 52 11.66 -10.15 1.29
N SER A 53 10.50 -10.11 1.89
CA SER A 53 9.99 -8.92 2.60
C SER A 53 10.85 -8.53 3.81
N GLY A 54 11.56 -9.49 4.41
CA GLY A 54 12.49 -9.25 5.51
C GLY A 54 13.73 -8.44 5.12
N ASP A 55 14.07 -8.38 3.82
CA ASP A 55 15.20 -7.62 3.31
C ASP A 55 14.89 -6.12 3.18
N PHE A 56 13.60 -5.76 3.28
CA PHE A 56 13.13 -4.39 3.11
C PHE A 56 12.40 -3.89 4.35
N GLU A 57 12.67 -2.65 4.75
CA GLU A 57 11.81 -1.94 5.70
C GLU A 57 10.61 -1.38 4.94
N THR A 58 9.40 -1.89 5.24
CA THR A 58 8.18 -1.51 4.54
C THR A 58 7.22 -0.79 5.49
N LYS A 59 6.66 0.33 5.06
CA LYS A 59 5.58 1.03 5.77
C LYS A 59 4.33 1.05 4.92
N PHE A 60 3.22 0.65 5.54
CA PHE A 60 1.90 0.65 4.89
C PHE A 60 1.12 1.88 5.35
N ALA A 61 0.63 2.69 4.40
CA ALA A 61 -0.24 3.80 4.72
C ALA A 61 -1.64 3.56 4.14
N PHE A 62 -2.67 3.83 4.93
CA PHE A 62 -4.06 3.62 4.56
C PHE A 62 -4.93 4.82 4.91
N GLU A 63 -5.99 5.01 4.15
CA GLU A 63 -6.99 6.05 4.35
C GLU A 63 -7.89 5.77 5.54
N THR A 64 -8.34 6.81 6.23
CA THR A 64 -9.32 6.69 7.34
C THR A 64 -10.63 7.38 7.06
N LYS A 65 -10.71 8.19 5.99
CA LYS A 65 -11.96 8.82 5.55
C LYS A 65 -12.46 8.19 4.27
N ALA A 66 -13.76 8.11 4.14
CA ALA A 66 -14.38 7.66 2.91
C ALA A 66 -14.25 8.73 1.80
N THR A 67 -13.90 8.28 0.60
CA THR A 67 -13.87 9.11 -0.60
C THR A 67 -15.31 9.44 -1.02
N PRO A 68 -15.67 10.72 -1.17
CA PRO A 68 -17.00 11.11 -1.63
C PRO A 68 -17.27 10.63 -3.05
N LEU A 69 -18.45 10.12 -3.28
CA LEU A 69 -18.96 9.68 -4.58
C LEU A 69 -20.10 10.58 -5.06
N ALA A 70 -20.57 10.34 -6.29
CA ALA A 70 -21.79 10.95 -6.79
C ALA A 70 -23.01 10.59 -5.91
N PHE A 71 -24.04 11.43 -5.93
CA PHE A 71 -25.31 11.24 -5.20
C PHE A 71 -25.15 11.12 -3.68
N GLY A 72 -24.14 11.76 -3.07
CA GLY A 72 -23.95 11.80 -1.62
C GLY A 72 -23.46 10.50 -0.99
N GLN A 73 -23.06 9.54 -1.78
CA GLN A 73 -22.41 8.32 -1.30
C GLN A 73 -20.94 8.58 -0.96
N ALA A 74 -20.36 7.71 -0.14
CA ALA A 74 -18.94 7.74 0.14
C ALA A 74 -18.42 6.31 0.40
N ILE A 75 -17.14 6.05 0.08
CA ILE A 75 -16.56 4.70 0.19
C ILE A 75 -15.11 4.77 0.68
N ILE A 76 -14.70 3.84 1.54
CA ILE A 76 -13.29 3.52 1.75
C ILE A 76 -12.82 2.72 0.52
N VAL A 77 -11.92 3.29 -0.26
CA VAL A 77 -11.43 2.68 -1.51
C VAL A 77 -10.57 1.47 -1.21
N VAL A 78 -9.56 1.63 -0.36
CA VAL A 78 -8.68 0.54 0.07
C VAL A 78 -8.80 0.34 1.57
N PRO A 79 -9.57 -0.65 2.05
CA PRO A 79 -9.69 -0.92 3.48
C PRO A 79 -8.33 -1.26 4.10
N LYS A 80 -8.15 -0.96 5.38
CA LYS A 80 -6.93 -1.27 6.13
C LYS A 80 -6.50 -2.73 5.96
N SER A 81 -7.44 -3.67 5.99
CA SER A 81 -7.18 -5.11 5.80
C SER A 81 -6.55 -5.46 4.45
N SER A 82 -6.77 -4.63 3.43
CA SER A 82 -6.18 -4.80 2.10
C SER A 82 -4.90 -3.96 1.91
N ALA A 83 -4.81 -2.81 2.59
CA ALA A 83 -3.67 -1.91 2.50
C ALA A 83 -2.46 -2.37 3.33
N VAL A 84 -2.67 -3.24 4.31
CA VAL A 84 -1.64 -3.71 5.26
C VAL A 84 -1.46 -5.21 5.12
N VAL A 85 -0.22 -5.64 4.93
CA VAL A 85 0.14 -7.06 4.89
C VAL A 85 0.40 -7.56 6.30
N PRO A 86 -0.35 -8.55 6.82
CA PRO A 86 -0.12 -9.11 8.15
C PRO A 86 1.23 -9.85 8.23
N GLY A 87 1.82 -9.87 9.43
CA GLY A 87 3.02 -10.67 9.70
C GLY A 87 4.32 -10.08 9.18
N GLN A 88 4.31 -8.89 8.62
CA GLN A 88 5.54 -8.17 8.24
C GLN A 88 6.21 -7.59 9.48
N VAL A 89 7.48 -7.94 9.68
CA VAL A 89 8.31 -7.37 10.74
C VAL A 89 8.52 -5.88 10.46
N ASP A 90 8.40 -5.04 11.48
CA ASP A 90 8.56 -3.57 11.40
C ASP A 90 7.57 -2.82 10.49
N ALA A 91 6.55 -3.48 10.02
CA ALA A 91 5.51 -2.86 9.19
C ALA A 91 4.44 -2.16 10.04
N GLU A 92 4.81 -1.06 10.69
CA GLU A 92 3.83 -0.23 11.40
C GLU A 92 2.90 0.46 10.40
N PRO A 93 1.58 0.21 10.45
CA PRO A 93 0.65 0.84 9.53
C PRO A 93 0.41 2.31 9.89
N ILE A 94 0.53 3.19 8.89
CA ILE A 94 0.34 4.64 9.02
C ILE A 94 -1.10 4.96 8.63
N ALA A 95 -1.93 5.34 9.63
CA ALA A 95 -3.27 5.83 9.36
C ALA A 95 -3.20 7.29 8.89
N ILE A 96 -3.69 7.58 7.68
CA ILE A 96 -3.77 8.93 7.12
C ILE A 96 -5.20 9.45 7.32
N MET A 97 -5.35 10.58 7.98
CA MET A 97 -6.65 11.19 8.28
C MET A 97 -7.22 11.91 7.06
N ASP A 98 -7.27 11.22 5.93
CA ASP A 98 -7.86 11.71 4.68
C ASP A 98 -8.44 10.56 3.85
N ASP A 99 -9.12 10.90 2.74
CA ASP A 99 -9.65 9.95 1.77
C ASP A 99 -8.57 9.48 0.79
N HIS A 100 -8.91 8.48 -0.04
CA HIS A 100 -7.99 7.86 -0.98
C HIS A 100 -7.33 8.85 -1.96
N ILE A 101 -8.06 9.86 -2.41
CA ILE A 101 -7.60 10.84 -3.39
C ILE A 101 -6.67 11.86 -2.76
N ASN A 102 -6.92 12.21 -1.50
CA ASN A 102 -6.26 13.30 -0.80
C ASN A 102 -5.14 12.84 0.14
N MET A 103 -5.09 11.55 0.50
CA MET A 103 -4.11 11.01 1.44
C MET A 103 -2.63 11.22 1.07
N VAL A 104 -2.34 11.56 -0.19
CA VAL A 104 -0.99 11.87 -0.68
C VAL A 104 -0.78 13.35 -1.00
N LYS A 105 -1.81 14.20 -0.77
CA LYS A 105 -1.80 15.63 -1.07
C LYS A 105 -1.66 16.43 0.21
N PHE A 106 -0.46 16.81 0.54
CA PHE A 106 -0.19 17.62 1.74
C PHE A 106 -0.17 19.10 1.40
N THR A 107 -0.95 19.90 2.11
CA THR A 107 -1.08 21.35 1.86
C THR A 107 0.14 22.15 2.26
N SER A 108 0.94 21.65 3.21
CA SER A 108 2.16 22.30 3.66
C SER A 108 3.04 21.35 4.48
N PRO A 109 4.34 21.67 4.68
CA PRO A 109 5.21 20.93 5.60
C PRO A 109 4.76 20.97 7.07
N LYS A 110 3.85 21.89 7.43
CA LYS A 110 3.28 21.99 8.78
C LYS A 110 2.11 21.02 9.01
N ASN A 111 1.57 20.42 7.96
CA ASN A 111 0.49 19.44 8.03
C ASN A 111 0.95 18.23 8.88
N ASN A 112 0.11 17.78 9.81
CA ASN A 112 0.45 16.69 10.74
C ASN A 112 0.64 15.35 10.02
N GLU A 113 -0.13 15.07 8.99
CA GLU A 113 0.02 13.85 8.19
C GLU A 113 1.32 13.87 7.39
N TYR A 114 1.69 15.04 6.82
CA TYR A 114 3.00 15.22 6.19
C TYR A 114 4.14 14.92 7.17
N LYS A 115 4.10 15.51 8.38
CA LYS A 115 5.14 15.31 9.40
C LYS A 115 5.24 13.83 9.81
N ARG A 116 4.10 13.15 9.92
CA ARG A 116 4.05 11.72 10.27
C ARG A 116 4.73 10.89 9.19
N VAL A 117 4.33 11.05 7.94
CA VAL A 117 4.93 10.32 6.80
C VAL A 117 6.40 10.66 6.64
N ALA A 118 6.76 11.94 6.68
CA ALA A 118 8.14 12.39 6.58
C ALA A 118 9.01 11.86 7.73
N GLY A 119 8.46 11.76 8.94
CA GLY A 119 9.14 11.15 10.09
C GLY A 119 9.48 9.68 9.85
N HIS A 120 8.53 8.88 9.36
CA HIS A 120 8.78 7.48 9.01
C HIS A 120 9.83 7.36 7.89
N LEU A 121 9.74 8.17 6.83
CA LEU A 121 10.72 8.14 5.74
C LEU A 121 12.12 8.54 6.22
N LYS A 122 12.23 9.51 7.12
CA LYS A 122 13.50 9.91 7.71
C LYS A 122 14.13 8.77 8.51
N LEU A 123 13.36 8.12 9.37
CA LEU A 123 13.82 6.94 10.14
C LEU A 123 14.27 5.79 9.23
N MET A 124 13.52 5.51 8.16
CA MET A 124 13.90 4.51 7.16
C MET A 124 15.22 4.90 6.48
N ALA A 125 15.39 6.16 6.10
CA ALA A 125 16.61 6.65 5.46
C ALA A 125 17.83 6.56 6.41
N GLU A 126 17.66 6.87 7.69
CA GLU A 126 18.72 6.74 8.70
C GLU A 126 19.20 5.30 8.90
N LYS A 127 18.30 4.33 8.78
CA LYS A 127 18.60 2.90 8.92
C LYS A 127 19.06 2.23 7.61
N ALA A 128 18.80 2.86 6.46
CA ALA A 128 18.97 2.22 5.16
C ALA A 128 20.40 1.72 4.92
N LEU A 129 21.41 2.50 5.28
CA LEU A 129 22.81 2.13 5.05
C LEU A 129 23.19 0.87 5.84
N THR A 130 22.84 0.82 7.12
CA THR A 130 23.09 -0.33 7.98
C THR A 130 22.37 -1.58 7.46
N LYS A 131 21.09 -1.44 7.10
CA LYS A 131 20.30 -2.54 6.57
C LYS A 131 20.87 -3.11 5.26
N VAL A 132 21.32 -2.25 4.35
CA VAL A 132 21.97 -2.66 3.11
C VAL A 132 23.28 -3.42 3.39
N GLN A 133 24.11 -2.92 4.33
CA GLN A 133 25.35 -3.59 4.71
C GLN A 133 25.11 -4.96 5.33
N GLU A 134 24.10 -5.08 6.19
CA GLU A 134 23.70 -6.36 6.79
C GLU A 134 23.25 -7.37 5.73
N ASN A 135 22.41 -6.94 4.78
CA ASN A 135 21.94 -7.79 3.71
C ASN A 135 23.10 -8.31 2.85
N TRP A 136 24.02 -7.44 2.43
CA TRP A 136 25.21 -7.83 1.67
C TRP A 136 26.13 -8.78 2.44
N SER A 137 26.34 -8.57 3.73
CA SER A 137 27.18 -9.47 4.53
C SER A 137 26.57 -10.86 4.66
N THR A 138 25.26 -10.94 4.79
CA THR A 138 24.53 -12.21 4.86
C THR A 138 24.62 -12.96 3.53
N GLU A 139 24.43 -12.27 2.40
CA GLU A 139 24.53 -12.86 1.06
C GLU A 139 25.95 -13.39 0.78
N GLY A 140 26.98 -12.61 1.08
CA GLY A 140 28.38 -13.04 0.95
C GLY A 140 28.73 -14.26 1.81
N SER A 141 28.12 -14.39 2.99
CA SER A 141 28.31 -15.57 3.85
C SER A 141 27.65 -16.83 3.27
N ILE A 142 26.51 -16.69 2.61
CA ILE A 142 25.81 -17.80 1.96
C ILE A 142 26.59 -18.29 0.72
N GLU A 143 27.17 -17.38 -0.05
CA GLU A 143 27.99 -17.73 -1.22
C GLU A 143 29.31 -18.40 -0.84
N ALA A 144 29.95 -17.95 0.24
CA ALA A 144 31.21 -18.53 0.73
C ALA A 144 31.05 -19.92 1.36
N GLY A 145 29.83 -20.30 1.75
CA GLY A 145 29.51 -21.60 2.35
C GLY A 145 29.06 -22.68 1.34
N LYS A 146 29.06 -22.38 0.04
CA LYS A 146 28.80 -23.33 -1.05
C LYS A 146 30.08 -23.78 -1.69
#